data_7922a5d8a929b24815ea79e6aaf0d2bc
#
_entry.id   7922a5d8a929b24815ea79e6aaf0d2bc
#
_cell.length_a   1.000
_cell.length_b   1.000
_cell.length_c   1.000
_cell.angle_alpha   90.00
_cell.angle_beta   90.00
_cell.angle_gamma   90.00
#
_symmetry.space_group_name_H-M   'P 1'
#
loop_
_entity.id
_entity.type
_entity.pdbx_description
1 polymer ?
#
loop_
_entity_poly.entity_id
_entity_poly.type
_entity_poly.pdbx_seq_one_letter_code
_entity_poly.pdbx_strand_id
1 'polypeptide(L)'
;RGPPLAPEFEKVAFQLKPGVISNPVESPFGFHIIQVKRAQPAEIDVRHILIMPAITTADAQAARDLADTVAMKARNGEPFDSLQRVYHDQAEEREATQVSLAQLPPAYQQGLATADSGTVVPVFALEAPNNRSKYVVAYVTARVAEGEMAYEDVREAIRNLLSSSLAEARYVQQLRRSAHVEVREQ
;
A
#
# COMPACT_ATOMS: atom_id res chain seq x y z
N ARG A 1 24.12 8.83 -3.40
CA ARG A 1 22.76 9.04 -2.86
C ARG A 1 22.50 7.92 -1.87
N GLY A 2 22.17 8.25 -0.60
CA GLY A 2 21.71 7.30 0.38
C GLY A 2 20.33 6.72 0.01
N PRO A 3 19.85 5.67 0.72
CA PRO A 3 18.52 5.16 0.51
C PRO A 3 17.47 6.27 0.72
N PRO A 4 16.32 6.21 0.02
CA PRO A 4 15.26 7.19 0.21
C PRO A 4 14.83 7.23 1.67
N LEU A 5 14.81 8.40 2.25
CA LEU A 5 14.32 8.63 3.62
C LEU A 5 12.78 8.68 3.61
N ALA A 6 12.16 8.40 4.75
CA ALA A 6 10.73 8.55 4.87
C ALA A 6 10.30 10.01 4.62
N PRO A 7 9.20 10.28 3.89
CA PRO A 7 8.77 11.64 3.56
C PRO A 7 8.57 12.53 4.79
N GLU A 8 8.08 11.97 5.90
CA GLU A 8 7.89 12.66 7.18
C GLU A 8 9.23 13.10 7.77
N PHE A 9 10.25 12.24 7.65
CA PHE A 9 11.62 12.54 8.07
C PHE A 9 12.20 13.69 7.24
N GLU A 10 12.12 13.60 5.91
CA GLU A 10 12.64 14.62 4.99
C GLU A 10 12.00 15.97 5.26
N LYS A 11 10.67 16.01 5.37
CA LYS A 11 9.91 17.24 5.63
C LYS A 11 10.41 17.97 6.87
N VAL A 12 10.68 17.25 7.96
CA VAL A 12 11.17 17.85 9.21
C VAL A 12 12.65 18.21 9.09
N ALA A 13 13.47 17.32 8.52
CA ALA A 13 14.90 17.54 8.40
C ALA A 13 15.25 18.81 7.58
N PHE A 14 14.53 19.09 6.49
CA PHE A 14 14.74 20.27 5.68
C PHE A 14 14.25 21.57 6.33
N GLN A 15 13.37 21.50 7.32
CA GLN A 15 12.87 22.68 8.07
C GLN A 15 13.70 23.01 9.30
N LEU A 16 14.51 22.08 9.78
CA LEU A 16 15.32 22.28 10.98
C LEU A 16 16.55 23.14 10.69
N LYS A 17 16.82 24.06 11.62
CA LYS A 17 18.08 24.82 11.60
C LYS A 17 19.25 23.94 12.07
N PRO A 18 20.47 24.12 11.54
CA PRO A 18 21.64 23.45 12.04
C PRO A 18 21.82 23.57 13.54
N GLY A 19 22.12 22.46 14.21
CA GLY A 19 22.29 22.35 15.65
C GLY A 19 21.02 22.09 16.45
N VAL A 20 19.84 22.27 15.85
CA VAL A 20 18.55 22.03 16.52
C VAL A 20 18.19 20.54 16.47
N ILE A 21 17.62 20.04 17.56
CA ILE A 21 17.07 18.68 17.67
C ILE A 21 15.56 18.75 17.46
N SER A 22 15.00 17.85 16.65
CA SER A 22 13.56 17.77 16.40
C SER A 22 12.79 17.23 17.60
N ASN A 23 11.49 17.51 17.62
CA ASN A 23 10.56 16.62 18.33
C ASN A 23 10.57 15.22 17.67
N PRO A 24 10.07 14.18 18.38
CA PRO A 24 9.91 12.87 17.76
C PRO A 24 9.05 12.95 16.49
N VAL A 25 9.59 12.42 15.37
CA VAL A 25 8.92 12.35 14.06
C VAL A 25 8.51 10.91 13.83
N GLU A 26 7.23 10.67 13.68
CA GLU A 26 6.70 9.34 13.39
C GLU A 26 6.85 9.01 11.91
N SER A 27 7.21 7.76 11.61
CA SER A 27 7.28 7.20 10.27
C SER A 27 6.88 5.73 10.31
N PRO A 28 6.70 5.06 9.16
CA PRO A 28 6.46 3.61 9.12
C PRO A 28 7.56 2.77 9.78
N PHE A 29 8.75 3.33 9.98
CA PHE A 29 9.89 2.66 10.63
C PHE A 29 9.95 2.86 12.14
N GLY A 30 9.18 3.80 12.70
CA GLY A 30 9.20 4.18 14.12
C GLY A 30 9.36 5.68 14.33
N PHE A 31 9.84 6.06 15.49
CA PHE A 31 10.03 7.46 15.89
C PHE A 31 11.47 7.89 15.67
N HIS A 32 11.65 8.97 14.91
CA HIS A 32 12.96 9.55 14.63
C HIS A 32 13.16 10.81 15.46
N ILE A 33 14.32 10.93 16.09
CA ILE A 33 14.83 12.19 16.66
C ILE A 33 15.95 12.65 15.74
N ILE A 34 15.79 13.83 15.12
CA ILE A 34 16.64 14.31 14.03
C ILE A 34 17.44 15.52 14.52
N GLN A 35 18.72 15.53 14.19
CA GLN A 35 19.59 16.72 14.35
C GLN A 35 20.27 17.04 13.04
N VAL A 36 20.05 18.24 12.53
CA VAL A 36 20.76 18.76 11.36
C VAL A 36 22.11 19.32 11.78
N LYS A 37 23.18 18.85 11.15
CA LYS A 37 24.53 19.39 11.34
C LYS A 37 24.81 20.56 10.41
N ARG A 38 24.45 20.39 9.15
CA ARG A 38 24.67 21.36 8.07
C ARG A 38 23.49 21.29 7.10
N ALA A 39 23.04 22.46 6.66
CA ALA A 39 22.01 22.57 5.64
C ALA A 39 22.53 23.40 4.46
N GLN A 40 22.33 22.89 3.24
CA GLN A 40 22.55 23.57 1.97
C GLN A 40 21.28 23.45 1.13
N PRO A 41 21.05 24.27 0.10
CA PRO A 41 19.78 24.28 -0.63
C PRO A 41 19.34 22.94 -1.22
N ALA A 42 20.28 22.04 -1.54
CA ALA A 42 20.02 20.74 -2.14
C ALA A 42 20.56 19.55 -1.32
N GLU A 43 21.20 19.82 -0.18
CA GLU A 43 21.89 18.78 0.61
C GLU A 43 21.85 19.12 2.10
N ILE A 44 21.58 18.12 2.93
CA ILE A 44 21.62 18.25 4.38
C ILE A 44 22.45 17.13 4.99
N ASP A 45 23.27 17.50 5.99
CA ASP A 45 23.96 16.53 6.86
C ASP A 45 23.13 16.37 8.14
N VAL A 46 22.66 15.15 8.38
CA VAL A 46 21.80 14.84 9.54
C VAL A 46 22.39 13.70 10.36
N ARG A 47 22.10 13.74 11.66
CA ARG A 47 22.13 12.56 12.55
C ARG A 47 20.74 12.27 13.00
N HIS A 48 20.40 11.00 13.19
CA HIS A 48 19.12 10.65 13.78
C HIS A 48 19.27 9.45 14.73
N ILE A 49 18.31 9.36 15.63
CA ILE A 49 18.08 8.19 16.47
C ILE A 49 16.72 7.64 16.04
N LEU A 50 16.68 6.37 15.65
CA LEU A 50 15.43 5.66 15.36
C LEU A 50 15.07 4.78 16.55
N ILE A 51 13.88 5.00 17.10
CA ILE A 51 13.31 4.20 18.18
C ILE A 51 12.11 3.45 17.61
N MET A 52 12.21 2.13 17.58
CA MET A 52 11.09 1.26 17.22
C MET A 52 10.42 0.77 18.52
N PRO A 53 9.15 1.11 18.78
CA PRO A 53 8.42 0.54 19.91
C PRO A 53 8.33 -0.99 19.75
N ALA A 54 8.61 -1.70 20.83
CA ALA A 54 8.34 -3.14 20.85
C ALA A 54 6.82 -3.36 20.90
N ILE A 55 6.31 -4.12 19.93
CA ILE A 55 4.90 -4.56 19.94
C ILE A 55 4.83 -5.79 20.82
N THR A 56 3.99 -5.74 21.83
CA THR A 56 3.75 -6.85 22.75
C THR A 56 2.65 -7.77 22.21
N THR A 57 2.57 -8.98 22.78
CA THR A 57 1.45 -9.90 22.47
C THR A 57 0.10 -9.30 22.89
N ALA A 58 0.08 -8.47 23.93
CA ALA A 58 -1.12 -7.76 24.38
C ALA A 58 -1.58 -6.72 23.34
N ASP A 59 -0.65 -6.00 22.71
CA ASP A 59 -0.97 -5.04 21.63
C ASP A 59 -1.55 -5.76 20.40
N ALA A 60 -0.96 -6.88 20.02
CA ALA A 60 -1.46 -7.71 18.91
C ALA A 60 -2.87 -8.26 19.22
N GLN A 61 -3.12 -8.70 20.47
CA GLN A 61 -4.44 -9.18 20.88
C GLN A 61 -5.46 -8.04 20.87
N ALA A 62 -5.12 -6.88 21.39
CA ALA A 62 -6.00 -5.70 21.38
C ALA A 62 -6.36 -5.26 19.95
N ALA A 63 -5.41 -5.30 19.03
CA ALA A 63 -5.66 -5.01 17.62
C ALA A 63 -6.60 -6.04 16.97
N ARG A 64 -6.46 -7.32 17.30
CA ARG A 64 -7.36 -8.38 16.85
C ARG A 64 -8.77 -8.19 17.38
N ASP A 65 -8.92 -7.95 18.68
CA ASP A 65 -10.21 -7.73 19.33
C ASP A 65 -10.94 -6.51 18.74
N LEU A 66 -10.17 -5.46 18.40
CA LEU A 66 -10.71 -4.30 17.68
C LEU A 66 -11.21 -4.70 16.29
N ALA A 67 -10.43 -5.47 15.51
CA ALA A 67 -10.82 -5.91 14.19
C ALA A 67 -12.07 -6.81 14.24
N ASP A 68 -12.17 -7.74 15.21
CA ASP A 68 -13.35 -8.58 15.45
C ASP A 68 -14.57 -7.71 15.80
N THR A 69 -14.39 -6.67 16.60
CA THR A 69 -15.45 -5.70 16.93
C THR A 69 -15.95 -4.97 15.69
N VAL A 70 -15.04 -4.51 14.82
CA VAL A 70 -15.38 -3.83 13.57
C VAL A 70 -16.11 -4.77 12.62
N ALA A 71 -15.64 -6.02 12.48
CA ALA A 71 -16.31 -7.04 11.67
C ALA A 71 -17.74 -7.35 12.18
N MET A 72 -17.93 -7.41 13.49
CA MET A 72 -19.24 -7.59 14.10
C MET A 72 -20.18 -6.42 13.81
N LYS A 73 -19.71 -5.17 13.93
CA LYS A 73 -20.51 -3.99 13.59
C LYS A 73 -20.93 -3.99 12.11
N ALA A 74 -20.01 -4.33 11.21
CA ALA A 74 -20.31 -4.45 9.79
C ALA A 74 -21.36 -5.52 9.49
N ARG A 75 -21.26 -6.69 10.15
CA ARG A 75 -22.28 -7.78 10.02
C ARG A 75 -23.63 -7.39 10.58
N ASN A 76 -23.67 -6.50 11.58
CA ASN A 76 -24.90 -5.96 12.15
C ASN A 76 -25.53 -4.82 11.33
N GLY A 77 -24.97 -4.51 10.16
CA GLY A 77 -25.52 -3.54 9.21
C GLY A 77 -25.00 -2.11 9.36
N GLU A 78 -23.95 -1.87 10.16
CA GLU A 78 -23.29 -0.57 10.15
C GLU A 78 -22.63 -0.35 8.78
N PRO A 79 -22.80 0.84 8.13
CA PRO A 79 -22.25 1.09 6.81
C PRO A 79 -20.72 0.92 6.79
N PHE A 80 -20.24 0.05 5.90
CA PHE A 80 -18.81 -0.30 5.83
C PHE A 80 -17.92 0.91 5.58
N ASP A 81 -18.37 1.85 4.74
CA ASP A 81 -17.66 3.11 4.46
C ASP A 81 -17.46 3.97 5.73
N SER A 82 -18.42 3.94 6.65
CA SER A 82 -18.31 4.66 7.93
C SER A 82 -17.27 4.02 8.83
N LEU A 83 -17.22 2.70 8.86
CA LEU A 83 -16.20 1.95 9.59
C LEU A 83 -14.81 2.18 8.99
N GLN A 84 -14.68 2.18 7.67
CA GLN A 84 -13.42 2.48 6.99
C GLN A 84 -12.88 3.88 7.34
N ARG A 85 -13.73 4.90 7.38
CA ARG A 85 -13.28 6.26 7.75
C ARG A 85 -12.66 6.35 9.13
N VAL A 86 -13.12 5.50 10.06
CA VAL A 86 -12.67 5.54 11.46
C VAL A 86 -11.50 4.61 11.72
N TYR A 87 -11.49 3.42 11.14
CA TYR A 87 -10.58 2.34 11.52
C TYR A 87 -9.53 1.99 10.47
N HIS A 88 -9.66 2.51 9.23
CA HIS A 88 -8.73 2.17 8.16
C HIS A 88 -7.34 2.78 8.38
N ASP A 89 -6.31 1.98 8.15
CA ASP A 89 -4.92 2.43 8.09
C ASP A 89 -4.70 3.28 6.83
N GLN A 90 -4.37 4.55 7.00
CA GLN A 90 -4.19 5.49 5.88
C GLN A 90 -3.02 5.14 4.95
N ALA A 91 -2.11 4.26 5.38
CA ALA A 91 -1.00 3.78 4.57
C ALA A 91 -1.41 2.66 3.60
N GLU A 92 -2.63 2.12 3.72
CA GLU A 92 -3.14 1.03 2.90
C GLU A 92 -4.23 1.51 1.93
N GLU A 93 -4.44 0.77 0.85
CA GLU A 93 -5.54 1.02 -0.08
C GLU A 93 -6.88 0.57 0.51
N ARG A 94 -7.90 1.41 0.37
CA ARG A 94 -9.24 1.15 0.91
C ARG A 94 -10.03 0.15 0.11
N GLU A 95 -9.83 0.15 -1.19
CA GLU A 95 -10.60 -0.63 -2.16
C GLU A 95 -9.68 -1.28 -3.16
N ALA A 96 -9.99 -2.51 -3.50
CA ALA A 96 -9.36 -3.23 -4.59
C ALA A 96 -10.47 -3.70 -5.55
N THR A 97 -10.46 -3.20 -6.77
CA THR A 97 -11.46 -3.52 -7.80
C THR A 97 -10.84 -4.35 -8.91
N GLN A 98 -11.60 -5.31 -9.45
CA GLN A 98 -11.17 -6.16 -10.59
C GLN A 98 -9.83 -6.90 -10.35
N VAL A 99 -9.59 -7.30 -9.11
CA VAL A 99 -8.37 -8.03 -8.74
C VAL A 99 -8.62 -9.54 -8.79
N SER A 100 -7.74 -10.25 -9.50
CA SER A 100 -7.76 -11.71 -9.47
C SER A 100 -7.34 -12.22 -8.10
N LEU A 101 -8.11 -13.15 -7.52
CA LEU A 101 -7.79 -13.77 -6.23
C LEU A 101 -6.40 -14.42 -6.26
N ALA A 102 -6.00 -15.00 -7.39
CA ALA A 102 -4.69 -15.64 -7.55
C ALA A 102 -3.51 -14.67 -7.51
N GLN A 103 -3.75 -13.37 -7.75
CA GLN A 103 -2.72 -12.33 -7.71
C GLN A 103 -2.56 -11.68 -6.34
N LEU A 104 -3.49 -11.95 -5.43
CA LEU A 104 -3.42 -11.43 -4.07
C LEU A 104 -2.40 -12.18 -3.21
N PRO A 105 -1.86 -11.55 -2.17
CA PRO A 105 -1.02 -12.25 -1.19
C PRO A 105 -1.72 -13.47 -0.58
N PRO A 106 -0.98 -14.53 -0.18
CA PRO A 106 -1.57 -15.79 0.29
C PRO A 106 -2.59 -15.64 1.42
N ALA A 107 -2.38 -14.70 2.34
CA ALA A 107 -3.32 -14.45 3.45
C ALA A 107 -4.68 -13.93 2.95
N TYR A 108 -4.71 -13.09 1.92
CA TYR A 108 -5.94 -12.66 1.26
C TYR A 108 -6.60 -13.79 0.50
N GLN A 109 -5.82 -14.61 -0.23
CA GLN A 109 -6.35 -15.78 -0.94
C GLN A 109 -7.10 -16.70 0.01
N GLN A 110 -6.51 -17.01 1.17
CA GLN A 110 -7.11 -17.86 2.20
C GLN A 110 -8.33 -17.18 2.85
N GLY A 111 -8.20 -15.91 3.24
CA GLY A 111 -9.29 -15.18 3.89
C GLY A 111 -10.52 -14.97 3.00
N LEU A 112 -10.33 -14.81 1.69
CA LEU A 112 -11.39 -14.55 0.72
C LEU A 112 -11.85 -15.81 -0.02
N ALA A 113 -11.23 -16.99 0.18
CA ALA A 113 -11.50 -18.22 -0.58
C ALA A 113 -12.99 -18.62 -0.60
N THR A 114 -13.65 -18.50 0.53
CA THR A 114 -15.07 -18.91 0.73
C THR A 114 -16.03 -17.73 0.84
N ALA A 115 -15.55 -16.51 0.56
CA ALA A 115 -16.36 -15.30 0.73
C ALA A 115 -17.33 -15.13 -0.46
N ASP A 116 -18.60 -14.91 -0.16
CA ASP A 116 -19.64 -14.59 -1.14
C ASP A 116 -19.80 -13.08 -1.31
N SER A 117 -20.40 -12.68 -2.45
CA SER A 117 -20.77 -11.28 -2.67
C SER A 117 -21.71 -10.79 -1.56
N GLY A 118 -21.52 -9.56 -1.10
CA GLY A 118 -22.33 -8.95 -0.04
C GLY A 118 -21.99 -9.40 1.37
N THR A 119 -20.86 -10.09 1.60
CA THR A 119 -20.51 -10.62 2.92
C THR A 119 -19.27 -9.96 3.52
N VAL A 120 -19.26 -9.89 4.86
CA VAL A 120 -18.06 -9.51 5.64
C VAL A 120 -17.32 -10.80 6.02
N VAL A 121 -16.07 -10.91 5.55
CA VAL A 121 -15.25 -12.09 5.83
C VAL A 121 -14.79 -12.16 7.29
N PRO A 122 -14.45 -13.36 7.78
CA PRO A 122 -13.76 -13.49 9.06
C PRO A 122 -12.46 -12.69 9.08
N VAL A 123 -12.13 -12.12 10.24
CA VAL A 123 -10.88 -11.38 10.43
C VAL A 123 -9.69 -12.31 10.20
N PHE A 124 -8.73 -11.86 9.39
CA PHE A 124 -7.48 -12.56 9.17
C PHE A 124 -6.28 -11.62 9.36
N ALA A 125 -5.12 -12.21 9.66
CA ALA A 125 -3.91 -11.46 9.89
C ALA A 125 -3.05 -11.41 8.62
N LEU A 126 -2.39 -10.27 8.42
CA LEU A 126 -1.28 -10.10 7.48
C LEU A 126 0.00 -9.98 8.28
N GLU A 127 0.99 -10.75 7.90
CA GLU A 127 2.34 -10.55 8.41
C GLU A 127 2.96 -9.31 7.77
N ALA A 128 3.37 -8.36 8.60
CA ALA A 128 4.07 -7.17 8.18
C ALA A 128 5.55 -7.23 8.62
N PRO A 129 6.45 -6.47 7.99
CA PRO A 129 7.85 -6.37 8.42
C PRO A 129 7.98 -6.04 9.90
N ASN A 130 9.07 -6.47 10.52
CA ASN A 130 9.39 -6.24 11.94
C ASN A 130 8.43 -6.92 12.93
N ASN A 131 7.93 -8.10 12.59
CA ASN A 131 7.01 -8.90 13.43
C ASN A 131 5.73 -8.16 13.82
N ARG A 132 5.28 -7.25 12.97
CA ARG A 132 4.01 -6.54 13.12
C ARG A 132 2.94 -7.31 12.35
N SER A 133 1.84 -7.64 13.02
CA SER A 133 0.67 -8.21 12.36
C SER A 133 -0.35 -7.11 12.11
N LYS A 134 -0.88 -7.03 10.89
CA LYS A 134 -2.06 -6.22 10.57
C LYS A 134 -3.27 -7.15 10.50
N TYR A 135 -4.40 -6.68 11.00
CA TYR A 135 -5.66 -7.42 10.94
C TYR A 135 -6.56 -6.81 9.90
N VAL A 136 -7.11 -7.66 9.04
CA VAL A 136 -7.95 -7.25 7.91
C VAL A 136 -9.40 -7.61 8.21
N VAL A 137 -10.28 -6.61 8.04
CA VAL A 137 -11.72 -6.76 7.92
C VAL A 137 -12.09 -6.41 6.50
N ALA A 138 -12.57 -7.36 5.72
CA ALA A 138 -12.93 -7.15 4.33
C ALA A 138 -14.42 -7.37 4.08
N TYR A 139 -15.00 -6.53 3.22
CA TYR A 139 -16.35 -6.69 2.68
C TYR A 139 -16.25 -6.98 1.19
N VAL A 140 -16.81 -8.10 0.76
CA VAL A 140 -16.80 -8.50 -0.65
C VAL A 140 -18.02 -7.88 -1.33
N THR A 141 -17.82 -6.86 -2.14
CA THR A 141 -18.90 -6.18 -2.88
C THR A 141 -19.44 -7.04 -4.01
N ALA A 142 -18.55 -7.66 -4.77
CA ALA A 142 -18.89 -8.55 -5.87
C ALA A 142 -17.82 -9.63 -6.04
N ARG A 143 -18.26 -10.84 -6.36
CA ARG A 143 -17.39 -11.94 -6.77
C ARG A 143 -17.85 -12.45 -8.13
N VAL A 144 -16.92 -12.49 -9.06
CA VAL A 144 -17.15 -13.08 -10.38
C VAL A 144 -16.50 -14.47 -10.39
N ALA A 145 -17.25 -15.50 -10.75
CA ALA A 145 -16.74 -16.84 -10.83
C ALA A 145 -15.71 -16.95 -11.99
N GLU A 146 -14.73 -17.83 -11.80
CA GLU A 146 -13.69 -18.05 -12.81
C GLU A 146 -14.32 -18.58 -14.12
N GLY A 147 -14.10 -17.88 -15.24
CA GLY A 147 -14.65 -18.22 -16.54
C GLY A 147 -15.98 -17.58 -16.93
N GLU A 148 -16.62 -16.82 -16.03
CA GLU A 148 -17.92 -16.16 -16.30
C GLU A 148 -17.84 -14.65 -16.51
N MET A 149 -16.69 -14.12 -16.94
CA MET A 149 -16.62 -12.69 -17.27
C MET A 149 -17.34 -12.43 -18.58
N ALA A 150 -18.46 -11.72 -18.54
CA ALA A 150 -19.12 -11.25 -19.74
C ALA A 150 -18.21 -10.24 -20.46
N TYR A 151 -18.28 -10.26 -21.81
CA TYR A 151 -17.48 -9.33 -22.63
C TYR A 151 -17.64 -7.87 -22.20
N GLU A 152 -18.85 -7.46 -21.82
CA GLU A 152 -19.15 -6.09 -21.38
C GLU A 152 -18.37 -5.71 -20.12
N ASP A 153 -18.14 -6.66 -19.20
CA ASP A 153 -17.40 -6.41 -17.94
C ASP A 153 -15.89 -6.21 -18.18
N VAL A 154 -15.34 -6.82 -19.22
CA VAL A 154 -13.90 -6.75 -19.54
C VAL A 154 -13.58 -5.82 -20.70
N ARG A 155 -14.59 -5.30 -21.40
CA ARG A 155 -14.43 -4.47 -22.59
C ARG A 155 -13.52 -3.26 -22.40
N GLU A 156 -13.70 -2.55 -21.31
CA GLU A 156 -12.88 -1.38 -20.96
C GLU A 156 -11.44 -1.78 -20.62
N ALA A 157 -11.25 -2.86 -19.85
CA ALA A 157 -9.93 -3.38 -19.52
C ALA A 157 -9.18 -3.84 -20.80
N ILE A 158 -9.86 -4.56 -21.70
CA ILE A 158 -9.30 -5.00 -23.00
C ILE A 158 -8.95 -3.77 -23.85
N ARG A 159 -9.83 -2.76 -23.91
CA ARG A 159 -9.58 -1.52 -24.67
C ARG A 159 -8.33 -0.81 -24.15
N ASN A 160 -8.21 -0.66 -22.85
CA ASN A 160 -7.07 0.00 -22.23
C ASN A 160 -5.76 -0.77 -22.49
N LEU A 161 -5.78 -2.09 -22.35
CA LEU A 161 -4.63 -2.94 -22.64
C LEU A 161 -4.20 -2.83 -24.11
N LEU A 162 -5.14 -2.93 -25.04
CA LEU A 162 -4.88 -2.80 -26.47
C LEU A 162 -4.40 -1.40 -26.86
N SER A 163 -4.99 -0.35 -26.28
CA SER A 163 -4.57 1.03 -26.54
C SER A 163 -3.15 1.30 -26.08
N SER A 164 -2.77 0.78 -24.90
CA SER A 164 -1.40 0.90 -24.37
C SER A 164 -0.40 0.16 -25.26
N SER A 165 -0.68 -1.09 -25.63
CA SER A 165 0.22 -1.87 -26.47
C SER A 165 0.36 -1.28 -27.87
N LEU A 166 -0.72 -0.73 -28.45
CA LEU A 166 -0.68 -0.04 -29.73
C LEU A 166 0.08 1.29 -29.66
N ALA A 167 -0.04 2.02 -28.55
CA ALA A 167 0.71 3.26 -28.33
C ALA A 167 2.22 2.99 -28.24
N GLU A 168 2.61 1.97 -27.48
CA GLU A 168 4.00 1.52 -27.40
C GLU A 168 4.56 1.08 -28.76
N ALA A 169 3.83 0.25 -29.49
CA ALA A 169 4.22 -0.21 -30.80
C ALA A 169 4.42 0.95 -31.81
N ARG A 170 3.48 1.92 -31.80
CA ARG A 170 3.57 3.14 -32.63
C ARG A 170 4.77 3.99 -32.24
N TYR A 171 5.00 4.17 -30.94
CA TYR A 171 6.13 4.95 -30.43
C TYR A 171 7.47 4.33 -30.83
N VAL A 172 7.63 3.01 -30.65
CA VAL A 172 8.82 2.27 -31.08
C VAL A 172 9.02 2.37 -32.60
N GLN A 173 7.94 2.27 -33.39
CA GLN A 173 8.00 2.39 -34.84
C GLN A 173 8.39 3.82 -35.29
N GLN A 174 7.91 4.84 -34.57
CA GLN A 174 8.31 6.24 -34.82
C GLN A 174 9.78 6.46 -34.49
N LEU A 175 10.26 5.93 -33.35
CA LEU A 175 11.67 6.00 -32.99
C LEU A 175 12.56 5.30 -34.03
N ARG A 176 12.17 4.11 -34.51
CA ARG A 176 12.93 3.41 -35.56
C ARG A 176 13.01 4.17 -36.89
N ARG A 177 12.01 5.00 -37.21
CA ARG A 177 12.02 5.86 -38.41
C ARG A 177 12.87 7.10 -38.26
N SER A 178 13.01 7.61 -37.01
CA SER A 178 13.73 8.85 -36.70
C SER A 178 15.16 8.63 -36.20
N ALA A 179 15.50 7.42 -35.75
CA ALA A 179 16.81 7.09 -35.21
C ALA A 179 17.59 6.18 -36.17
N HIS A 180 18.86 6.51 -36.38
CA HIS A 180 19.80 5.59 -37.04
C HIS A 180 20.31 4.59 -35.99
N VAL A 181 19.90 3.33 -36.10
CA VAL A 181 20.29 2.26 -35.15
C VAL A 181 21.39 1.42 -35.79
N GLU A 182 22.60 1.52 -35.32
CA GLU A 182 23.73 0.68 -35.68
C GLU A 182 23.93 -0.41 -34.61
N VAL A 183 23.64 -1.68 -34.95
CA VAL A 183 23.92 -2.80 -34.03
C VAL A 183 25.33 -3.30 -34.33
N ARG A 184 26.24 -3.11 -33.40
CA ARG A 184 27.57 -3.72 -33.44
C ARG A 184 27.48 -5.09 -32.76
N GLU A 185 27.59 -6.16 -33.53
CA GLU A 185 27.81 -7.49 -32.99
C GLU A 185 29.22 -7.57 -32.41
N GLN A 186 29.36 -8.04 -31.19
CA GLN A 186 30.62 -8.33 -30.48
C GLN A 186 30.99 -9.78 -30.70
#